data_8eabe76829ceb3b20637f80c183a6d10
#
_entry.id   8eabe76829ceb3b20637f80c183a6d10
#
_cell.length_a   1.000
_cell.length_b   1.000
_cell.length_c   1.000
_cell.angle_alpha   90.00
_cell.angle_beta   90.00
_cell.angle_gamma   90.00
#
_symmetry.space_group_name_H-M   'P 1'
#
loop_
_entity.id
_entity.type
_entity.pdbx_description
1 polymer ?
#
loop_
_entity_poly.entity_id
_entity_poly.type
_entity_poly.pdbx_seq_one_letter_code
_entity_poly.pdbx_strand_id
1 'polypeptide(L)'
;MHVHHDDVDVLTNQPTFDFHMENLRNYMCVSNEMAEPTTWGKAELSAWGAGVSMHGIPGDVSSPSRFVRVAYTNTHYPQQNNESANVSRLFHTLASVQMVEGMSKMGNGQFERTLFTSGYSGKTNTYYMNTYEDPAIRSFAMSDFDMDSSELITAD
;
A
#
# COMPACT_ATOMS: atom_id res chain seq x y z
N MET A 1 7.25 21.90 -17.38
CA MET A 1 6.83 21.14 -16.18
C MET A 1 5.68 20.25 -16.62
N HIS A 2 5.80 18.95 -16.48
CA HIS A 2 4.71 18.01 -16.79
C HIS A 2 3.94 17.77 -15.49
N VAL A 3 2.63 18.01 -15.50
CA VAL A 3 1.74 17.77 -14.36
C VAL A 3 0.97 16.49 -14.65
N HIS A 4 1.10 15.52 -13.76
CA HIS A 4 0.34 14.27 -13.83
C HIS A 4 -0.93 14.38 -12.99
N HIS A 5 -2.03 13.81 -13.46
CA HIS A 5 -3.17 13.47 -12.62
C HIS A 5 -2.95 12.06 -12.09
N ASP A 6 -3.04 11.91 -10.78
CA ASP A 6 -2.90 10.59 -10.14
C ASP A 6 -4.28 9.95 -9.99
N ASP A 7 -4.65 9.15 -10.97
CA ASP A 7 -5.97 8.49 -11.04
C ASP A 7 -6.10 7.26 -10.14
N VAL A 8 -5.02 6.89 -9.44
CA VAL A 8 -4.98 5.71 -8.55
C VAL A 8 -4.55 6.05 -7.11
N ASP A 9 -4.30 7.35 -6.84
CA ASP A 9 -3.87 7.88 -5.55
C ASP A 9 -2.64 7.15 -4.97
N VAL A 10 -1.64 6.89 -5.81
CA VAL A 10 -0.42 6.15 -5.44
C VAL A 10 0.82 6.76 -6.04
N LEU A 11 1.81 7.00 -5.20
CA LEU A 11 3.17 7.35 -5.60
C LEU A 11 4.16 6.34 -5.05
N THR A 12 5.24 6.13 -5.79
CA THR A 12 6.36 5.30 -5.37
C THR A 12 7.67 5.89 -5.90
N ASN A 13 8.79 5.19 -5.68
CA ASN A 13 10.11 5.59 -6.11
C ASN A 13 10.24 5.65 -7.66
N GLN A 14 11.29 5.08 -8.21
CA GLN A 14 11.48 4.91 -9.65
C GLN A 14 10.82 3.61 -10.17
N PRO A 15 10.49 3.50 -11.44
CA PRO A 15 10.65 4.48 -12.53
C PRO A 15 9.68 5.67 -12.44
N THR A 16 9.46 6.38 -13.56
CA THR A 16 8.55 7.53 -13.63
C THR A 16 7.09 7.12 -13.42
N PHE A 17 6.24 8.08 -13.05
CA PHE A 17 4.81 7.84 -12.90
C PHE A 17 4.16 7.31 -14.20
N ASP A 18 4.55 7.85 -15.36
CA ASP A 18 4.06 7.38 -16.66
C ASP A 18 4.36 5.89 -16.88
N PHE A 19 5.55 5.43 -16.48
CA PHE A 19 5.88 4.01 -16.54
C PHE A 19 4.94 3.18 -15.66
N HIS A 20 4.67 3.63 -14.46
CA HIS A 20 3.78 2.90 -13.54
C HIS A 20 2.37 2.79 -14.11
N MET A 21 1.83 3.85 -14.68
CA MET A 21 0.50 3.84 -15.30
C MET A 21 0.46 2.90 -16.53
N GLU A 22 1.48 2.93 -17.38
CA GLU A 22 1.58 1.96 -18.50
C GLU A 22 1.71 0.53 -18.01
N ASN A 23 2.48 0.29 -16.95
CA ASN A 23 2.68 -1.03 -16.38
C ASN A 23 1.39 -1.65 -15.81
N LEU A 24 0.42 -0.85 -15.34
CA LEU A 24 -0.88 -1.36 -14.87
C LEU A 24 -1.63 -2.14 -15.96
N ARG A 25 -1.39 -1.86 -17.24
CA ARG A 25 -2.02 -2.58 -18.36
C ARG A 25 -1.70 -4.07 -18.38
N ASN A 26 -0.56 -4.47 -17.81
CA ASN A 26 -0.20 -5.89 -17.69
C ASN A 26 -1.11 -6.65 -16.71
N TYR A 27 -1.87 -5.93 -15.87
CA TYR A 27 -2.70 -6.49 -14.79
C TYR A 27 -4.19 -6.30 -15.01
N MET A 28 -4.62 -5.90 -16.22
CA MET A 28 -6.02 -5.61 -16.55
C MET A 28 -6.97 -6.80 -16.34
N CYS A 29 -6.45 -8.03 -16.37
CA CYS A 29 -7.25 -9.24 -16.17
C CYS A 29 -7.35 -9.69 -14.70
N VAL A 30 -6.69 -8.97 -13.80
CA VAL A 30 -6.76 -9.28 -12.36
C VAL A 30 -8.08 -8.78 -11.80
N SER A 31 -8.72 -9.58 -10.96
CA SER A 31 -10.02 -9.28 -10.37
C SER A 31 -10.08 -9.76 -8.92
N ASN A 32 -10.89 -9.07 -8.08
CA ASN A 32 -11.26 -9.52 -6.74
C ASN A 32 -12.48 -10.45 -6.74
N GLU A 33 -13.08 -10.69 -7.91
CA GLU A 33 -14.21 -11.58 -8.05
C GLU A 33 -13.77 -13.05 -8.06
N MET A 34 -14.69 -13.92 -7.66
CA MET A 34 -14.47 -15.35 -7.75
C MET A 34 -14.40 -15.77 -9.22
N ALA A 35 -13.41 -16.56 -9.58
CA ALA A 35 -13.30 -17.09 -10.94
C ALA A 35 -14.44 -18.06 -11.23
N GLU A 36 -15.11 -17.87 -12.36
CA GLU A 36 -16.16 -18.77 -12.83
C GLU A 36 -15.57 -20.11 -13.31
N PRO A 37 -16.28 -21.22 -13.10
CA PRO A 37 -15.86 -22.50 -13.65
C PRO A 37 -15.73 -22.46 -15.18
N THR A 38 -14.71 -23.14 -15.68
CA THR A 38 -14.42 -23.18 -17.12
C THR A 38 -13.96 -24.57 -17.52
N THR A 39 -13.87 -24.82 -18.85
CA THR A 39 -13.42 -26.12 -19.37
C THR A 39 -12.25 -25.92 -20.34
N TRP A 40 -11.17 -26.66 -20.14
CA TRP A 40 -10.05 -26.75 -21.07
C TRP A 40 -10.02 -28.15 -21.67
N GLY A 41 -10.42 -28.29 -22.93
CA GLY A 41 -10.60 -29.57 -23.56
C GLY A 41 -11.69 -30.40 -22.84
N LYS A 42 -11.30 -31.47 -22.14
CA LYS A 42 -12.20 -32.30 -21.34
C LYS A 42 -12.05 -32.09 -19.83
N ALA A 43 -11.14 -31.20 -19.43
CA ALA A 43 -10.91 -30.91 -18.02
C ALA A 43 -11.86 -29.82 -17.52
N GLU A 44 -12.70 -30.15 -16.56
CA GLU A 44 -13.52 -29.16 -15.84
C GLU A 44 -12.66 -28.52 -14.74
N LEU A 45 -12.60 -27.17 -14.75
CA LEU A 45 -11.77 -26.39 -13.85
C LEU A 45 -12.68 -25.49 -13.00
N SER A 46 -12.48 -25.53 -11.69
CA SER A 46 -13.12 -24.65 -10.73
C SER A 46 -12.11 -24.05 -9.78
N ALA A 47 -12.38 -22.85 -9.27
CA ALA A 47 -11.51 -22.19 -8.32
C ALA A 47 -11.42 -22.98 -7.01
N TRP A 48 -10.22 -23.10 -6.43
CA TRP A 48 -9.99 -23.70 -5.12
C TRP A 48 -10.48 -22.83 -3.96
N GLY A 49 -10.74 -21.54 -4.24
CA GLY A 49 -11.19 -20.55 -3.26
C GLY A 49 -11.08 -19.13 -3.80
N ALA A 50 -11.41 -18.16 -2.95
CA ALA A 50 -11.26 -16.75 -3.27
C ALA A 50 -9.81 -16.40 -3.58
N GLY A 51 -9.59 -15.39 -4.45
CA GLY A 51 -8.28 -14.89 -4.80
C GLY A 51 -7.62 -15.54 -6.00
N VAL A 52 -8.18 -16.58 -6.59
CA VAL A 52 -7.66 -17.19 -7.83
C VAL A 52 -7.55 -16.16 -8.96
N SER A 53 -8.52 -15.26 -9.10
CA SER A 53 -8.50 -14.20 -10.11
C SER A 53 -7.46 -13.11 -9.85
N MET A 54 -6.81 -13.11 -8.70
CA MET A 54 -5.68 -12.23 -8.39
C MET A 54 -4.33 -12.79 -8.87
N HIS A 55 -4.33 -13.96 -9.50
CA HIS A 55 -3.11 -14.55 -10.04
C HIS A 55 -2.47 -13.62 -11.05
N GLY A 56 -1.20 -13.29 -10.83
CA GLY A 56 -0.45 -12.31 -11.63
C GLY A 56 -0.12 -11.01 -10.88
N ILE A 57 -0.79 -10.70 -9.78
CA ILE A 57 -0.37 -9.59 -8.90
C ILE A 57 1.08 -9.86 -8.44
N PRO A 58 2.01 -8.91 -8.65
CA PRO A 58 3.42 -9.16 -8.37
C PRO A 58 3.69 -9.18 -6.85
N GLY A 59 4.48 -10.14 -6.38
CA GLY A 59 4.77 -10.33 -4.96
C GLY A 59 6.13 -9.79 -4.49
N ASP A 60 7.01 -9.38 -5.42
CA ASP A 60 8.32 -8.85 -5.07
C ASP A 60 8.25 -7.42 -4.49
N VAL A 61 9.36 -6.95 -3.91
CA VAL A 61 9.44 -5.65 -3.22
C VAL A 61 9.95 -4.52 -4.10
N SER A 62 10.12 -4.74 -5.40
CA SER A 62 10.51 -3.67 -6.32
C SER A 62 9.46 -2.54 -6.37
N SER A 63 9.89 -1.34 -6.70
CA SER A 63 8.99 -0.19 -6.77
C SER A 63 7.80 -0.41 -7.72
N PRO A 64 7.96 -0.94 -8.94
CA PRO A 64 6.82 -1.24 -9.82
C PRO A 64 5.82 -2.24 -9.21
N SER A 65 6.32 -3.27 -8.56
CA SER A 65 5.48 -4.29 -7.93
C SER A 65 4.70 -3.76 -6.74
N ARG A 66 5.33 -2.91 -5.92
CA ARG A 66 4.67 -2.22 -4.81
C ARG A 66 3.57 -1.27 -5.32
N PHE A 67 3.86 -0.51 -6.39
CA PHE A 67 2.86 0.36 -7.01
C PHE A 67 1.62 -0.40 -7.43
N VAL A 68 1.77 -1.50 -8.18
CA VAL A 68 0.66 -2.33 -8.65
C VAL A 68 -0.20 -2.85 -7.49
N ARG A 69 0.43 -3.37 -6.42
CA ARG A 69 -0.31 -3.89 -5.26
C ARG A 69 -1.11 -2.80 -4.55
N VAL A 70 -0.51 -1.63 -4.32
CA VAL A 70 -1.20 -0.53 -3.64
C VAL A 70 -2.30 0.04 -4.52
N ALA A 71 -2.05 0.29 -5.80
CA ALA A 71 -3.05 0.78 -6.74
C ALA A 71 -4.26 -0.16 -6.82
N TYR A 72 -4.01 -1.47 -6.95
CA TYR A 72 -5.07 -2.46 -6.97
C TYR A 72 -5.89 -2.45 -5.67
N THR A 73 -5.23 -2.53 -4.52
CA THR A 73 -5.90 -2.54 -3.22
C THR A 73 -6.67 -1.25 -2.98
N ASN A 74 -6.07 -0.10 -3.31
CA ASN A 74 -6.67 1.21 -3.09
C ASN A 74 -7.95 1.39 -3.90
N THR A 75 -7.95 0.89 -5.14
CA THR A 75 -9.10 0.97 -6.05
C THR A 75 -10.25 0.04 -5.64
N HIS A 76 -9.96 -1.13 -5.06
CA HIS A 76 -10.97 -2.16 -4.78
C HIS A 76 -11.41 -2.21 -3.31
N TYR A 77 -10.84 -1.39 -2.46
CA TYR A 77 -11.17 -1.41 -1.04
C TYR A 77 -12.59 -0.85 -0.79
N PRO A 78 -13.44 -1.53 0.00
CA PRO A 78 -14.77 -1.00 0.33
C PRO A 78 -14.69 0.33 1.07
N GLN A 79 -15.55 1.28 0.71
CA GLN A 79 -15.60 2.59 1.37
C GLN A 79 -15.88 2.47 2.87
N GLN A 80 -15.14 3.23 3.66
CA GLN A 80 -15.27 3.26 5.10
C GLN A 80 -15.86 4.59 5.57
N ASN A 81 -16.78 4.52 6.54
CA ASN A 81 -17.54 5.69 7.00
C ASN A 81 -16.94 6.38 8.24
N ASN A 82 -15.91 5.81 8.84
CA ASN A 82 -15.27 6.35 10.03
C ASN A 82 -13.75 6.35 9.91
N GLU A 83 -13.12 7.23 10.67
CA GLU A 83 -11.68 7.45 10.63
C GLU A 83 -10.87 6.23 11.06
N SER A 84 -11.27 5.57 12.13
CA SER A 84 -10.56 4.38 12.63
C SER A 84 -10.50 3.29 11.56
N ALA A 85 -11.59 3.02 10.84
CA ALA A 85 -11.62 2.06 9.76
C ALA A 85 -10.74 2.48 8.56
N ASN A 86 -10.72 3.79 8.23
CA ASN A 86 -9.85 4.30 7.17
C ASN A 86 -8.37 4.24 7.56
N VAL A 87 -8.02 4.54 8.80
CA VAL A 87 -6.66 4.37 9.33
C VAL A 87 -6.24 2.90 9.28
N SER A 88 -7.08 2.01 9.76
CA SER A 88 -6.84 0.55 9.68
C SER A 88 -6.61 0.10 8.24
N ARG A 89 -7.48 0.54 7.31
CA ARG A 89 -7.33 0.28 5.87
C ARG A 89 -5.97 0.74 5.35
N LEU A 90 -5.58 1.99 5.63
CA LEU A 90 -4.31 2.56 5.17
C LEU A 90 -3.13 1.71 5.63
N PHE A 91 -3.08 1.36 6.92
CA PHE A 91 -1.98 0.58 7.48
C PHE A 91 -1.95 -0.86 6.93
N HIS A 92 -3.11 -1.50 6.72
CA HIS A 92 -3.16 -2.82 6.06
C HIS A 92 -2.72 -2.77 4.60
N THR A 93 -3.11 -1.74 3.85
CA THR A 93 -2.66 -1.54 2.47
C THR A 93 -1.15 -1.37 2.41
N LEU A 94 -0.59 -0.51 3.25
CA LEU A 94 0.85 -0.27 3.30
C LEU A 94 1.63 -1.47 3.86
N ALA A 95 1.06 -2.27 4.76
CA ALA A 95 1.68 -3.50 5.23
C ALA A 95 1.94 -4.50 4.09
N SER A 96 1.11 -4.51 3.05
CA SER A 96 1.31 -5.37 1.87
C SER A 96 2.58 -5.05 1.06
N VAL A 97 3.19 -3.90 1.28
CA VAL A 97 4.38 -3.41 0.57
C VAL A 97 5.56 -3.10 1.50
N GLN A 98 5.45 -3.47 2.76
CA GLN A 98 6.55 -3.37 3.71
C GLN A 98 7.71 -4.29 3.33
N MET A 99 8.92 -3.81 3.54
CA MET A 99 10.14 -4.60 3.43
C MET A 99 10.47 -5.19 4.79
N VAL A 100 10.44 -6.51 4.87
CA VAL A 100 10.89 -7.27 6.04
C VAL A 100 12.39 -7.48 5.90
N GLU A 101 13.14 -7.30 6.99
CA GLU A 101 14.58 -7.52 7.02
C GLU A 101 14.92 -8.94 6.52
N GLY A 102 15.83 -9.02 5.57
CA GLY A 102 16.20 -10.26 4.89
C GLY A 102 15.63 -10.41 3.48
N MET A 103 14.59 -9.66 3.09
CA MET A 103 13.99 -9.76 1.74
C MET A 103 14.87 -9.12 0.66
N SER A 104 15.53 -8.02 0.96
CA SER A 104 16.35 -7.27 0.00
C SER A 104 17.67 -6.83 0.63
N LYS A 105 18.77 -6.93 -0.13
CA LYS A 105 20.10 -6.51 0.28
C LYS A 105 20.56 -5.33 -0.57
N MET A 106 21.01 -4.27 0.07
CA MET A 106 21.64 -3.13 -0.59
C MET A 106 23.07 -3.46 -1.06
N GLY A 107 23.60 -2.66 -1.97
CA GLY A 107 24.95 -2.83 -2.49
C GLY A 107 26.07 -2.77 -1.44
N ASN A 108 25.82 -2.17 -0.28
CA ASN A 108 26.73 -2.15 0.88
C ASN A 108 26.62 -3.40 1.78
N GLY A 109 25.76 -4.36 1.43
CA GLY A 109 25.56 -5.60 2.16
C GLY A 109 24.56 -5.53 3.32
N GLN A 110 24.00 -4.37 3.62
CA GLN A 110 22.95 -4.20 4.62
C GLN A 110 21.59 -4.60 4.03
N PHE A 111 20.69 -5.08 4.89
CA PHE A 111 19.31 -5.35 4.49
C PHE A 111 18.48 -4.06 4.50
N GLU A 112 17.62 -3.94 3.50
CA GLU A 112 16.53 -2.97 3.54
C GLU A 112 15.41 -3.45 4.45
N ARG A 113 14.81 -2.52 5.17
CA ARG A 113 13.56 -2.75 5.92
C ARG A 113 12.74 -1.48 5.99
N THR A 114 11.45 -1.61 6.13
CA THR A 114 10.56 -0.49 6.42
C THR A 114 10.78 -0.04 7.86
N LEU A 115 11.23 1.19 8.08
CA LEU A 115 11.52 1.70 9.42
C LEU A 115 10.25 2.11 10.15
N PHE A 116 9.31 2.73 9.44
CA PHE A 116 8.02 3.15 9.98
C PHE A 116 6.98 3.24 8.87
N THR A 117 5.71 3.22 9.25
CA THR A 117 4.57 3.56 8.40
C THR A 117 3.83 4.72 9.03
N SER A 118 3.41 5.68 8.23
CA SER A 118 2.67 6.82 8.73
C SER A 118 1.50 7.20 7.83
N GLY A 119 0.52 7.89 8.42
CA GLY A 119 -0.62 8.45 7.75
C GLY A 119 -1.10 9.72 8.44
N TYR A 120 -1.85 10.53 7.73
CA TYR A 120 -2.38 11.78 8.25
C TYR A 120 -3.85 11.93 7.89
N SER A 121 -4.68 12.26 8.88
CA SER A 121 -6.08 12.62 8.68
C SER A 121 -6.22 14.13 8.59
N GLY A 122 -6.50 14.65 7.39
CA GLY A 122 -6.80 16.07 7.21
C GLY A 122 -8.12 16.51 7.83
N LYS A 123 -9.01 15.57 8.17
CA LYS A 123 -10.31 15.85 8.80
C LYS A 123 -10.15 16.18 10.28
N THR A 124 -9.30 15.45 10.99
CA THR A 124 -9.09 15.59 12.43
C THR A 124 -7.75 16.22 12.78
N ASN A 125 -6.92 16.54 11.77
CA ASN A 125 -5.55 16.98 11.97
C ASN A 125 -4.74 16.01 12.85
N THR A 126 -4.89 14.71 12.62
CA THR A 126 -4.25 13.68 13.44
C THR A 126 -3.23 12.92 12.60
N TYR A 127 -2.03 12.80 13.12
CA TYR A 127 -0.96 11.97 12.57
C TYR A 127 -0.99 10.59 13.20
N TYR A 128 -0.84 9.56 12.39
CA TYR A 128 -0.81 8.15 12.81
C TYR A 128 0.51 7.53 12.37
N MET A 129 1.12 6.73 13.22
CA MET A 129 2.35 6.00 12.85
C MET A 129 2.52 4.72 13.64
N ASN A 130 3.29 3.81 13.06
CA ASN A 130 3.93 2.70 13.75
C ASN A 130 5.36 2.53 13.27
N THR A 131 6.16 1.76 14.00
CA THR A 131 7.54 1.46 13.63
C THR A 131 7.71 -0.02 13.31
N TYR A 132 8.86 -0.39 12.78
CA TYR A 132 9.19 -1.79 12.53
C TYR A 132 9.24 -2.61 13.83
N GLU A 133 9.75 -2.01 14.90
CA GLU A 133 9.89 -2.64 16.22
C GLU A 133 8.58 -2.63 17.03
N ASP A 134 7.71 -1.64 16.81
CA ASP A 134 6.41 -1.53 17.48
C ASP A 134 5.30 -1.37 16.43
N PRO A 135 4.58 -2.45 16.12
CA PRO A 135 3.50 -2.42 15.12
C PRO A 135 2.22 -1.77 15.62
N ALA A 136 2.14 -1.36 16.90
CA ALA A 136 0.97 -0.65 17.42
C ALA A 136 0.84 0.72 16.76
N ILE A 137 -0.33 1.03 16.22
CA ILE A 137 -0.61 2.34 15.62
C ILE A 137 -0.79 3.35 16.74
N ARG A 138 0.09 4.34 16.81
CA ARG A 138 -0.02 5.51 17.69
C ARG A 138 -0.65 6.67 16.94
N SER A 139 -1.35 7.55 17.66
CA SER A 139 -1.98 8.75 17.12
C SER A 139 -1.52 10.00 17.85
N PHE A 140 -1.33 11.07 17.11
CA PHE A 140 -0.88 12.37 17.61
C PHE A 140 -1.80 13.44 17.01
N ALA A 141 -2.71 13.99 17.78
CA ALA A 141 -3.52 15.10 17.32
C ALA A 141 -2.70 16.39 17.33
N MET A 142 -2.74 17.16 16.25
CA MET A 142 -1.98 18.41 16.16
C MET A 142 -2.42 19.44 17.20
N SER A 143 -3.67 19.34 17.69
CA SER A 143 -4.18 20.16 18.78
C SER A 143 -3.49 19.95 20.14
N ASP A 144 -2.79 18.83 20.31
CA ASP A 144 -2.11 18.48 21.55
C ASP A 144 -0.72 19.14 21.66
N PHE A 145 -0.30 19.84 20.59
CA PHE A 145 1.00 20.49 20.49
C PHE A 145 0.84 21.99 20.29
N ASP A 146 1.76 22.77 20.88
CA ASP A 146 1.88 24.19 20.62
C ASP A 146 2.56 24.41 19.25
N MET A 147 1.75 24.69 18.23
CA MET A 147 2.22 24.88 16.85
C MET A 147 3.03 26.18 16.65
N ASP A 148 2.94 27.12 17.59
CA ASP A 148 3.68 28.39 17.58
C ASP A 148 5.00 28.30 18.39
N SER A 149 5.28 27.17 19.01
CA SER A 149 6.51 26.90 19.73
C SER A 149 7.72 27.00 18.82
N SER A 150 8.76 27.67 19.26
CA SER A 150 10.07 27.66 18.63
C SER A 150 10.95 26.47 19.04
N GLU A 151 10.49 25.67 20.00
CA GLU A 151 11.18 24.49 20.51
C GLU A 151 10.70 23.22 19.80
N LEU A 152 11.63 22.29 19.59
CA LEU A 152 11.29 20.96 19.07
C LEU A 152 10.49 20.20 20.15
N ILE A 153 9.27 19.82 19.82
CA ILE A 153 8.44 19.00 20.70
C ILE A 153 8.61 17.53 20.30
N THR A 154 9.00 16.69 21.23
CA THR A 154 9.08 15.24 21.05
C THR A 154 7.87 14.57 21.69
N ALA A 155 7.22 13.67 20.94
CA ALA A 155 6.16 12.80 21.44
C ALA A 155 6.74 11.43 21.79
N ASP A 156 6.59 10.99 23.03
CA ASP A 156 7.03 9.67 23.53
C ASP A 156 6.03 8.55 23.17
#